data_eeedb1bd16156e6ebca9d5018ea24310
#
_entry.id   eeedb1bd16156e6ebca9d5018ea24310
#
_cell.length_a   1.000
_cell.length_b   1.000
_cell.length_c   1.000
_cell.angle_alpha   90.00
_cell.angle_beta   90.00
_cell.angle_gamma   90.00
#
_symmetry.space_group_name_H-M   'P 1'
#
loop_
_entity.id
_entity.type
_entity.pdbx_description
1 polymer ?
#
loop_
_entity_poly.entity_id
_entity_poly.type
_entity_poly.pdbx_seq_one_letter_code
_entity_poly.pdbx_strand_id
1 'polypeptide(L)'
;MIKVRIVRNIVSLLLGLMFVGGGVALAQCPVSVAVGGDGPRTKTEMNIGVGGVYTMLQSPSPDVMLKPNLGYHGNVQLALVFGKTVGIQTEVCYSGGSVDVKLRDMDFERTVRTTTIDMPVFLSLRLLNIVRLNVGPQFTVMNRAEYSIEGETYFLGPLYPTFNLAAGLGIKLLGNLMLEARYVYPLGLGSNQFMGHEFETLSSRITAGLTLVF
;
A
#
# COMPACT_ATOMS: atom_id res chain seq x y z
N MET A 1 -10.26 30.66 11.59
CA MET A 1 -9.76 30.75 10.19
C MET A 1 -8.40 30.08 9.94
N ILE A 2 -7.59 29.79 10.94
CA ILE A 2 -6.24 29.17 10.79
C ILE A 2 -6.31 27.69 10.44
N LYS A 3 -7.28 26.93 10.96
CA LYS A 3 -7.41 25.47 10.76
C LYS A 3 -7.58 25.03 9.29
N VAL A 4 -8.27 25.81 8.46
CA VAL A 4 -8.53 25.47 7.05
C VAL A 4 -7.28 25.64 6.17
N ARG A 5 -6.38 26.58 6.51
CA ARG A 5 -5.12 26.79 5.77
C ARG A 5 -4.13 25.63 5.95
N ILE A 6 -4.06 25.07 7.15
CA ILE A 6 -3.14 23.96 7.46
C ILE A 6 -3.56 22.70 6.69
N VAL A 7 -4.84 22.33 6.70
CA VAL A 7 -5.35 21.17 5.94
C VAL A 7 -5.11 21.35 4.45
N ARG A 8 -5.34 22.53 3.90
CA ARG A 8 -5.11 22.86 2.49
C ARG A 8 -3.63 22.71 2.11
N ASN A 9 -2.71 23.15 2.97
CA ASN A 9 -1.27 23.04 2.71
C ASN A 9 -0.77 21.61 2.82
N ILE A 10 -1.31 20.77 3.71
CA ILE A 10 -0.99 19.34 3.82
C ILE A 10 -1.50 18.58 2.59
N VAL A 11 -2.71 18.87 2.15
CA VAL A 11 -3.28 18.26 0.91
C VAL A 11 -2.49 18.70 -0.33
N SER A 12 -2.07 19.97 -0.39
CA SER A 12 -1.24 20.47 -1.50
C SER A 12 0.18 19.89 -1.46
N LEU A 13 0.75 19.62 -0.29
CA LEU A 13 2.04 18.97 -0.14
C LEU A 13 1.97 17.50 -0.56
N LEU A 14 0.91 16.78 -0.19
CA LEU A 14 0.65 15.40 -0.61
C LEU A 14 0.41 15.31 -2.13
N LEU A 15 -0.34 16.25 -2.70
CA LEU A 15 -0.53 16.35 -4.15
C LEU A 15 0.75 16.76 -4.89
N GLY A 16 1.57 17.65 -4.29
CA GLY A 16 2.87 18.05 -4.85
C GLY A 16 3.89 16.92 -4.90
N LEU A 17 3.89 16.01 -3.93
CA LEU A 17 4.73 14.81 -3.93
C LEU A 17 4.35 13.80 -5.03
N MET A 18 3.11 13.83 -5.53
CA MET A 18 2.66 12.98 -6.63
C MET A 18 3.18 13.42 -8.01
N PHE A 19 3.65 14.67 -8.17
CA PHE A 19 4.02 15.23 -9.47
C PHE A 19 5.52 15.42 -9.70
N VAL A 20 6.38 15.17 -8.71
CA VAL A 20 7.83 15.29 -8.88
C VAL A 20 8.45 13.93 -9.13
N GLY A 21 8.48 13.53 -10.38
CA GLY A 21 9.31 12.43 -10.87
C GLY A 21 10.78 12.79 -10.73
N GLY A 22 11.53 11.96 -10.00
CA GLY A 22 12.98 11.92 -10.02
C GLY A 22 13.69 12.90 -9.08
N GLY A 23 13.92 12.46 -7.87
CA GLY A 23 14.80 13.13 -6.93
C GLY A 23 14.34 12.97 -5.49
N VAL A 24 14.90 11.98 -4.79
CA VAL A 24 14.64 11.82 -3.35
C VAL A 24 15.41 12.91 -2.61
N ALA A 25 14.77 14.04 -2.37
CA ALA A 25 15.21 14.99 -1.37
C ALA A 25 14.59 14.56 -0.02
N LEU A 26 15.40 13.97 0.84
CA LEU A 26 15.06 13.72 2.24
C LEU A 26 14.93 15.07 2.95
N ALA A 27 13.75 15.67 2.90
CA ALA A 27 13.42 16.82 3.73
C ALA A 27 13.10 16.33 5.15
N GLN A 28 14.06 16.46 6.05
CA GLN A 28 13.84 16.40 7.49
C GLN A 28 12.97 17.61 7.88
N CYS A 29 11.67 17.43 7.98
CA CYS A 29 10.79 18.37 8.63
C CYS A 29 10.20 17.73 9.90
N PRO A 30 10.67 18.07 11.10
CA PRO A 30 9.93 17.80 12.32
C PRO A 30 8.75 18.77 12.37
N VAL A 31 7.61 18.37 11.82
CA VAL A 31 6.38 19.16 11.98
C VAL A 31 5.69 18.72 13.28
N SER A 32 6.14 19.26 14.39
CA SER A 32 5.37 19.23 15.64
C SER A 32 4.39 20.40 15.64
N VAL A 33 3.16 20.17 15.24
CA VAL A 33 2.08 21.16 15.41
C VAL A 33 1.52 21.02 16.82
N ALA A 34 2.03 21.82 17.76
CA ALA A 34 1.41 22.00 19.06
C ALA A 34 0.16 22.89 18.88
N VAL A 35 -1.02 22.30 18.89
CA VAL A 35 -2.28 23.05 19.02
C VAL A 35 -2.49 23.29 20.52
N GLY A 36 -2.19 24.49 20.99
CA GLY A 36 -2.46 24.91 22.36
C GLY A 36 -3.97 25.01 22.63
N GLY A 37 -4.44 24.33 23.65
CA GLY A 37 -5.78 24.34 24.19
C GLY A 37 -5.98 23.12 25.11
N ASP A 38 -6.70 23.27 26.22
CA ASP A 38 -7.02 22.22 27.21
C ASP A 38 -7.97 21.12 26.69
N GLY A 39 -7.97 20.85 25.38
CA GLY A 39 -8.68 19.74 24.75
C GLY A 39 -7.82 18.47 24.62
N PRO A 40 -8.38 17.35 24.18
CA PRO A 40 -7.64 16.12 23.96
C PRO A 40 -6.47 16.42 23.00
N ARG A 41 -5.24 16.20 23.46
CA ARG A 41 -4.02 16.51 22.72
C ARG A 41 -3.98 15.68 21.44
N THR A 42 -4.09 16.34 20.30
CA THR A 42 -3.90 15.71 18.98
C THR A 42 -2.42 15.72 18.65
N LYS A 43 -1.86 14.56 18.34
CA LYS A 43 -0.47 14.39 17.91
C LYS A 43 -0.45 13.95 16.44
N THR A 44 0.44 14.55 15.66
CA THR A 44 0.73 14.10 14.29
C THR A 44 2.00 13.26 14.30
N GLU A 45 1.99 12.14 13.64
CA GLU A 45 3.15 11.26 13.45
C GLU A 45 3.36 11.00 11.97
N MET A 46 4.61 11.03 11.55
CA MET A 46 5.05 10.64 10.22
C MET A 46 5.89 9.37 10.34
N ASN A 47 5.65 8.40 9.47
CA ASN A 47 6.38 7.14 9.49
C ASN A 47 6.82 6.77 8.09
N ILE A 48 7.94 6.03 8.00
CA ILE A 48 8.45 5.50 6.74
C ILE A 48 8.72 4.02 6.93
N GLY A 49 8.16 3.19 6.05
CA GLY A 49 8.29 1.74 6.13
C GLY A 49 8.82 1.10 4.85
N VAL A 50 9.52 -0.01 5.02
CA VAL A 50 9.97 -0.88 3.92
C VAL A 50 9.81 -2.34 4.31
N GLY A 51 9.53 -3.20 3.32
CA GLY A 51 9.33 -4.62 3.58
C GLY A 51 9.10 -5.44 2.33
N GLY A 52 8.59 -6.65 2.55
CA GLY A 52 8.16 -7.57 1.51
C GLY A 52 6.65 -7.57 1.32
N VAL A 53 6.21 -7.92 0.12
CA VAL A 53 4.82 -8.19 -0.22
C VAL A 53 4.71 -9.57 -0.84
N TYR A 54 3.76 -10.36 -0.35
CA TYR A 54 3.35 -11.61 -0.96
C TYR A 54 1.91 -11.52 -1.40
N THR A 55 1.65 -11.77 -2.68
CA THR A 55 0.31 -11.73 -3.26
C THR A 55 -0.21 -13.14 -3.42
N MET A 56 -1.37 -13.44 -2.87
CA MET A 56 -2.10 -14.68 -3.12
C MET A 56 -3.07 -14.42 -4.27
N LEU A 57 -2.71 -14.91 -5.45
CA LEU A 57 -3.50 -14.77 -6.67
C LEU A 57 -4.26 -16.06 -6.93
N GLN A 58 -5.55 -15.93 -7.19
CA GLN A 58 -6.42 -17.02 -7.64
C GLN A 58 -7.14 -16.56 -8.90
N SER A 59 -7.17 -17.41 -9.91
CA SER A 59 -8.03 -17.23 -11.07
C SER A 59 -9.16 -18.25 -11.02
N PRO A 60 -10.42 -17.82 -11.15
CA PRO A 60 -11.53 -18.73 -11.31
C PRO A 60 -11.51 -19.44 -12.69
N SER A 61 -10.71 -18.93 -13.65
CA SER A 61 -10.57 -19.53 -14.97
C SER A 61 -9.67 -20.76 -14.90
N PRO A 62 -10.13 -21.95 -15.32
CA PRO A 62 -9.38 -23.20 -15.20
C PRO A 62 -8.14 -23.26 -16.09
N ASP A 63 -8.07 -22.40 -17.11
CA ASP A 63 -7.04 -22.42 -18.15
C ASP A 63 -5.80 -21.62 -17.80
N VAL A 64 -5.86 -20.80 -16.74
CA VAL A 64 -4.76 -19.89 -16.33
C VAL A 64 -4.26 -20.27 -14.95
N MET A 65 -2.98 -20.59 -14.85
CA MET A 65 -2.28 -20.82 -13.58
C MET A 65 -1.43 -19.58 -13.25
N LEU A 66 -1.60 -19.06 -12.04
CA LEU A 66 -0.88 -17.90 -11.51
C LEU A 66 0.01 -18.33 -10.34
N LYS A 67 1.31 -18.06 -10.42
CA LYS A 67 2.27 -18.29 -9.34
C LYS A 67 2.87 -16.94 -8.93
N PRO A 68 2.44 -16.38 -7.79
CA PRO A 68 3.01 -15.13 -7.29
C PRO A 68 4.40 -15.36 -6.69
N ASN A 69 5.30 -14.42 -6.95
CA ASN A 69 6.61 -14.36 -6.34
C ASN A 69 6.62 -13.33 -5.20
N LEU A 70 7.63 -13.43 -4.31
CA LEU A 70 7.83 -12.44 -3.28
C LEU A 70 8.25 -11.11 -3.94
N GLY A 71 7.58 -10.04 -3.55
CA GLY A 71 7.88 -8.68 -3.99
C GLY A 71 8.41 -7.81 -2.86
N TYR A 72 8.61 -6.54 -3.17
CA TYR A 72 9.03 -5.51 -2.22
C TYR A 72 7.91 -4.47 -2.03
N HIS A 73 7.95 -3.81 -0.89
CA HIS A 73 6.96 -2.84 -0.47
C HIS A 73 7.64 -1.68 0.28
N GLY A 74 7.22 -0.46 -0.01
CA GLY A 74 7.62 0.73 0.72
C GLY A 74 6.45 1.66 0.93
N ASN A 75 6.40 2.34 2.07
CA ASN A 75 5.31 3.26 2.39
C ASN A 75 5.78 4.50 3.15
N VAL A 76 5.01 5.57 2.98
CA VAL A 76 5.05 6.77 3.81
C VAL A 76 3.69 6.91 4.45
N GLN A 77 3.66 7.09 5.77
CA GLN A 77 2.44 7.11 6.57
C GLN A 77 2.34 8.46 7.30
N LEU A 78 1.12 8.97 7.38
CA LEU A 78 0.77 10.13 8.20
C LEU A 78 -0.36 9.73 9.14
N ALA A 79 -0.17 9.89 10.44
CA ALA A 79 -1.16 9.56 11.45
C ALA A 79 -1.53 10.77 12.30
N LEU A 80 -2.83 10.96 12.51
CA LEU A 80 -3.40 11.90 13.47
C LEU A 80 -3.92 11.11 14.66
N VAL A 81 -3.30 11.30 15.82
CA VAL A 81 -3.60 10.56 17.05
C VAL A 81 -4.41 11.43 17.99
N PHE A 82 -5.56 10.95 18.40
CA PHE A 82 -6.46 11.61 19.34
C PHE A 82 -6.28 11.00 20.73
N GLY A 83 -5.75 11.78 21.65
CA GLY A 83 -5.39 11.28 22.98
C GLY A 83 -4.20 10.31 22.90
N LYS A 84 -4.38 9.07 23.45
CA LYS A 84 -3.31 8.05 23.51
C LYS A 84 -3.63 6.78 22.75
N THR A 85 -4.90 6.57 22.38
CA THR A 85 -5.39 5.24 21.96
C THR A 85 -5.91 5.20 20.53
N VAL A 86 -6.58 6.24 20.05
CA VAL A 86 -7.28 6.23 18.76
C VAL A 86 -6.60 7.20 17.81
N GLY A 87 -6.55 6.85 16.54
CA GLY A 87 -6.03 7.74 15.48
C GLY A 87 -6.62 7.41 14.12
N ILE A 88 -6.38 8.33 13.18
CA ILE A 88 -6.62 8.12 11.76
C ILE A 88 -5.26 8.14 11.08
N GLN A 89 -4.99 7.14 10.26
CA GLN A 89 -3.72 7.01 9.53
C GLN A 89 -4.01 6.91 8.04
N THR A 90 -3.31 7.67 7.24
CA THR A 90 -3.28 7.54 5.78
C THR A 90 -1.88 7.24 5.32
N GLU A 91 -1.76 6.55 4.19
CA GLU A 91 -0.47 6.13 3.66
C GLU A 91 -0.44 6.29 2.15
N VAL A 92 0.77 6.38 1.61
CA VAL A 92 1.07 6.13 0.21
C VAL A 92 2.02 4.94 0.18
N CYS A 93 1.58 3.86 -0.46
CA CYS A 93 2.31 2.60 -0.54
C CYS A 93 2.71 2.33 -1.98
N TYR A 94 3.98 2.03 -2.20
CA TYR A 94 4.50 1.54 -3.46
C TYR A 94 4.87 0.07 -3.30
N SER A 95 4.39 -0.79 -4.19
CA SER A 95 4.76 -2.20 -4.18
C SER A 95 5.14 -2.66 -5.58
N GLY A 96 6.16 -3.49 -5.66
CA GLY A 96 6.61 -4.12 -6.88
C GLY A 96 6.86 -5.61 -6.67
N GLY A 97 6.56 -6.41 -7.68
CA GLY A 97 6.74 -7.85 -7.63
C GLY A 97 6.64 -8.48 -9.00
N SER A 98 6.51 -9.79 -9.03
CA SER A 98 6.27 -10.54 -10.25
C SER A 98 5.31 -11.71 -10.02
N VAL A 99 4.68 -12.13 -11.10
CA VAL A 99 3.77 -13.27 -11.14
C VAL A 99 4.10 -14.08 -12.37
N ASP A 100 4.28 -15.39 -12.24
CA ASP A 100 4.42 -16.27 -13.38
C ASP A 100 3.03 -16.72 -13.82
N VAL A 101 2.73 -16.46 -15.08
CA VAL A 101 1.46 -16.80 -15.73
C VAL A 101 1.70 -17.94 -16.70
N LYS A 102 0.98 -19.05 -16.52
CA LYS A 102 1.02 -20.22 -17.38
C LYS A 102 -0.36 -20.53 -17.92
N LEU A 103 -0.45 -20.69 -19.24
CA LEU A 103 -1.64 -21.24 -19.90
C LEU A 103 -1.57 -22.77 -19.86
N ARG A 104 -2.67 -23.42 -19.44
CA ARG A 104 -2.71 -24.88 -19.25
C ARG A 104 -2.65 -25.64 -20.56
N ASP A 105 -3.24 -25.09 -21.63
CA ASP A 105 -3.32 -25.70 -22.95
C ASP A 105 -2.08 -25.46 -23.83
N MET A 106 -1.24 -24.51 -23.44
CA MET A 106 0.02 -24.22 -24.10
C MET A 106 1.14 -24.34 -23.06
N ASP A 107 2.24 -25.01 -23.41
CA ASP A 107 3.42 -25.05 -22.55
C ASP A 107 4.16 -23.70 -22.60
N PHE A 108 3.40 -22.65 -22.31
CA PHE A 108 3.83 -21.26 -22.39
C PHE A 108 3.71 -20.60 -21.03
N GLU A 109 4.87 -20.24 -20.47
CA GLU A 109 4.99 -19.56 -19.18
C GLU A 109 5.71 -18.23 -19.37
N ARG A 110 5.20 -17.17 -18.73
CA ARG A 110 5.80 -15.83 -18.75
C ARG A 110 5.74 -15.17 -17.37
N THR A 111 6.84 -14.50 -17.04
CA THR A 111 6.90 -13.68 -15.85
C THR A 111 6.33 -12.30 -16.15
N VAL A 112 5.30 -11.94 -15.44
CA VAL A 112 4.61 -10.64 -15.47
C VAL A 112 5.14 -9.80 -14.32
N ARG A 113 5.66 -8.62 -14.60
CA ARG A 113 6.05 -7.63 -13.57
C ARG A 113 4.84 -6.86 -13.12
N THR A 114 4.70 -6.69 -11.82
CA THR A 114 3.59 -5.96 -11.21
C THR A 114 4.10 -4.75 -10.45
N THR A 115 3.41 -3.63 -10.62
CA THR A 115 3.69 -2.39 -9.87
C THR A 115 2.36 -1.81 -9.41
N THR A 116 2.25 -1.50 -8.13
CA THR A 116 1.04 -0.87 -7.56
C THR A 116 1.37 0.35 -6.73
N ILE A 117 0.48 1.33 -6.76
CA ILE A 117 0.43 2.42 -5.80
C ILE A 117 -0.91 2.35 -5.10
N ASP A 118 -0.88 2.19 -3.78
CA ASP A 118 -2.05 2.07 -2.93
C ASP A 118 -2.13 3.25 -1.95
N MET A 119 -3.35 3.66 -1.63
CA MET A 119 -3.64 4.72 -0.66
C MET A 119 -4.65 4.21 0.37
N PRO A 120 -4.22 3.56 1.44
CA PRO A 120 -5.11 3.17 2.52
C PRO A 120 -5.43 4.34 3.45
N VAL A 121 -6.63 4.27 4.04
CA VAL A 121 -7.06 5.14 5.14
C VAL A 121 -7.51 4.25 6.28
N PHE A 122 -6.82 4.32 7.41
CA PHE A 122 -7.05 3.44 8.54
C PHE A 122 -7.63 4.17 9.75
N LEU A 123 -8.54 3.49 10.44
CA LEU A 123 -8.74 3.68 11.86
C LEU A 123 -7.61 2.95 12.59
N SER A 124 -6.86 3.64 13.42
CA SER A 124 -5.70 3.13 14.14
C SER A 124 -6.01 3.08 15.63
N LEU A 125 -5.87 1.90 16.22
CA LEU A 125 -5.98 1.69 17.67
C LEU A 125 -4.60 1.38 18.24
N ARG A 126 -4.21 2.10 19.29
CA ARG A 126 -2.93 1.95 19.98
C ARG A 126 -3.15 1.35 21.36
N LEU A 127 -2.54 0.22 21.57
CA LEU A 127 -2.61 -0.52 22.83
C LEU A 127 -1.25 -0.45 23.54
N LEU A 128 -1.25 0.06 24.77
CA LEU A 128 -0.07 0.12 25.65
C LEU A 128 1.16 0.80 25.01
N ASN A 129 1.00 1.65 24.00
CA ASN A 129 2.08 2.26 23.21
C ASN A 129 3.05 1.25 22.53
N ILE A 130 2.71 -0.03 22.51
CA ILE A 130 3.54 -1.11 21.96
C ILE A 130 2.86 -1.68 20.71
N VAL A 131 1.55 -1.89 20.75
CA VAL A 131 0.78 -2.52 19.67
C VAL A 131 -0.08 -1.49 18.97
N ARG A 132 -0.08 -1.52 17.64
CA ARG A 132 -0.94 -0.71 16.77
C ARG A 132 -1.79 -1.66 15.92
N LEU A 133 -3.10 -1.48 15.97
CA LEU A 133 -4.05 -2.15 15.09
C LEU A 133 -4.60 -1.14 14.10
N ASN A 134 -4.55 -1.45 12.83
CA ASN A 134 -5.05 -0.62 11.74
C ASN A 134 -6.11 -1.39 10.97
N VAL A 135 -7.25 -0.75 10.67
CA VAL A 135 -8.28 -1.33 9.82
C VAL A 135 -8.92 -0.22 8.98
N GLY A 136 -9.17 -0.49 7.71
CA GLY A 136 -9.82 0.50 6.86
C GLY A 136 -9.78 0.18 5.37
N PRO A 137 -10.41 1.02 4.55
CA PRO A 137 -10.38 0.91 3.11
C PRO A 137 -8.98 1.20 2.54
N GLN A 138 -8.66 0.52 1.46
CA GLN A 138 -7.45 0.75 0.67
C GLN A 138 -7.83 0.92 -0.80
N PHE A 139 -7.39 2.03 -1.38
CA PHE A 139 -7.60 2.35 -2.78
C PHE A 139 -6.32 2.08 -3.58
N THR A 140 -6.41 1.27 -4.63
CA THR A 140 -5.33 1.06 -5.58
C THR A 140 -5.44 2.10 -6.69
N VAL A 141 -4.56 3.10 -6.69
CA VAL A 141 -4.56 4.25 -7.62
C VAL A 141 -3.81 3.94 -8.90
N MET A 142 -2.78 3.12 -8.80
CA MET A 142 -2.03 2.62 -9.95
C MET A 142 -1.86 1.11 -9.82
N ASN A 143 -2.14 0.43 -10.92
CA ASN A 143 -2.02 -1.01 -11.01
C ASN A 143 -1.53 -1.36 -12.42
N ARG A 144 -0.26 -1.72 -12.52
CA ARG A 144 0.40 -2.10 -13.77
C ARG A 144 0.87 -3.54 -13.69
N ALA A 145 0.52 -4.31 -14.69
CA ALA A 145 1.05 -5.64 -14.91
C ALA A 145 1.56 -5.72 -16.35
N GLU A 146 2.85 -5.96 -16.52
CA GLU A 146 3.55 -5.90 -17.80
C GLU A 146 4.35 -7.17 -18.02
N TYR A 147 4.36 -7.67 -19.26
CA TYR A 147 5.22 -8.76 -19.70
C TYR A 147 5.88 -8.44 -21.02
N SER A 148 7.01 -9.06 -21.31
CA SER A 148 7.76 -8.83 -22.55
C SER A 148 7.79 -10.11 -23.41
N ILE A 149 7.56 -9.93 -24.73
CA ILE A 149 7.74 -10.96 -25.75
C ILE A 149 8.62 -10.34 -26.85
N GLU A 150 9.72 -10.98 -27.16
CA GLU A 150 10.65 -10.58 -28.26
C GLU A 150 11.12 -9.12 -28.20
N GLY A 151 11.19 -8.53 -26.98
CA GLY A 151 11.60 -7.15 -26.77
C GLY A 151 10.46 -6.13 -26.76
N GLU A 152 9.25 -6.53 -27.11
CA GLU A 152 8.06 -5.70 -26.98
C GLU A 152 7.39 -5.87 -25.62
N THR A 153 6.85 -4.80 -25.05
CA THR A 153 6.17 -4.79 -23.74
C THR A 153 4.67 -4.78 -23.93
N TYR A 154 3.99 -5.73 -23.33
CA TYR A 154 2.55 -5.89 -23.34
C TYR A 154 1.96 -5.68 -21.95
N PHE A 155 0.73 -5.15 -21.90
CA PHE A 155 -0.01 -4.95 -20.66
C PHE A 155 -1.00 -6.10 -20.46
N LEU A 156 -1.01 -6.66 -19.24
CA LEU A 156 -1.93 -7.72 -18.85
C LEU A 156 -3.30 -7.19 -18.41
N GLY A 157 -3.33 -5.98 -17.85
CA GLY A 157 -4.50 -5.39 -17.20
C GLY A 157 -4.32 -5.21 -15.69
N PRO A 158 -5.34 -4.73 -14.98
CA PRO A 158 -5.27 -4.51 -13.55
C PRO A 158 -5.44 -5.82 -12.77
N LEU A 159 -4.33 -6.45 -12.34
CA LEU A 159 -4.35 -7.69 -11.52
C LEU A 159 -5.06 -7.54 -10.16
N TYR A 160 -5.17 -6.32 -9.67
CA TYR A 160 -5.74 -6.01 -8.35
C TYR A 160 -6.99 -5.14 -8.50
N PRO A 161 -8.02 -5.34 -7.69
CA PRO A 161 -9.18 -4.45 -7.68
C PRO A 161 -8.80 -3.06 -7.15
N THR A 162 -9.53 -2.04 -7.59
CA THR A 162 -9.32 -0.65 -7.16
C THR A 162 -9.65 -0.44 -5.69
N PHE A 163 -10.64 -1.18 -5.18
CA PHE A 163 -11.13 -1.03 -3.80
C PHE A 163 -10.92 -2.31 -3.00
N ASN A 164 -10.27 -2.17 -1.85
CA ASN A 164 -9.89 -3.26 -0.98
C ASN A 164 -10.18 -2.89 0.48
N LEU A 165 -10.25 -3.89 1.35
CA LEU A 165 -10.23 -3.73 2.79
C LEU A 165 -8.86 -4.18 3.31
N ALA A 166 -8.24 -3.37 4.18
CA ALA A 166 -6.96 -3.72 4.76
C ALA A 166 -7.02 -3.74 6.28
N ALA A 167 -6.34 -4.72 6.87
CA ALA A 167 -6.14 -4.83 8.32
C ALA A 167 -4.65 -5.04 8.60
N GLY A 168 -4.12 -4.33 9.59
CA GLY A 168 -2.70 -4.35 9.93
C GLY A 168 -2.45 -4.42 11.43
N LEU A 169 -1.31 -5.00 11.76
CA LEU A 169 -0.76 -5.10 13.11
C LEU A 169 0.66 -4.50 13.09
N GLY A 170 0.92 -3.56 13.97
CA GLY A 170 2.25 -3.01 14.23
C GLY A 170 2.68 -3.32 15.66
N ILE A 171 3.94 -3.74 15.82
CA ILE A 171 4.53 -3.99 17.14
C ILE A 171 5.80 -3.15 17.25
N LYS A 172 5.84 -2.26 18.23
CA LYS A 172 7.00 -1.45 18.54
C LYS A 172 8.10 -2.36 19.11
N LEU A 173 9.27 -2.36 18.45
CA LEU A 173 10.41 -3.15 18.87
C LEU A 173 11.30 -2.35 19.83
N LEU A 174 12.04 -1.39 19.32
CA LEU A 174 13.00 -0.58 20.07
C LEU A 174 12.95 0.87 19.58
N GLY A 175 12.97 1.83 20.53
CA GLY A 175 13.00 3.25 20.19
C GLY A 175 11.86 3.64 19.24
N ASN A 176 12.21 4.00 18.02
CA ASN A 176 11.29 4.43 16.97
C ASN A 176 11.03 3.36 15.89
N LEU A 177 11.51 2.13 16.10
CA LEU A 177 11.35 1.04 15.15
C LEU A 177 10.10 0.21 15.46
N MET A 178 9.30 -0.05 14.44
CA MET A 178 8.08 -0.88 14.50
C MET A 178 8.15 -1.98 13.45
N LEU A 179 7.80 -3.20 13.84
CA LEU A 179 7.49 -4.29 12.92
C LEU A 179 6.02 -4.19 12.53
N GLU A 180 5.72 -4.14 11.24
CA GLU A 180 4.35 -4.07 10.74
C GLU A 180 4.05 -5.26 9.83
N ALA A 181 2.84 -5.81 9.98
CA ALA A 181 2.28 -6.79 9.08
C ALA A 181 0.86 -6.35 8.69
N ARG A 182 0.49 -6.58 7.43
CA ARG A 182 -0.81 -6.17 6.90
C ARG A 182 -1.36 -7.24 5.98
N TYR A 183 -2.67 -7.46 6.08
CA TYR A 183 -3.46 -8.25 5.16
C TYR A 183 -4.41 -7.34 4.37
N VAL A 184 -4.43 -7.50 3.06
CA VAL A 184 -5.33 -6.76 2.16
C VAL A 184 -6.29 -7.74 1.53
N TYR A 185 -7.58 -7.54 1.80
CA TYR A 185 -8.67 -8.33 1.28
C TYR A 185 -9.32 -7.61 0.08
N PRO A 186 -9.40 -8.24 -1.10
CA PRO A 186 -10.03 -7.65 -2.27
C PRO A 186 -11.55 -7.58 -2.10
N LEU A 187 -12.15 -6.45 -2.44
CA LEU A 187 -13.61 -6.27 -2.47
C LEU A 187 -14.18 -6.32 -3.90
N GLY A 188 -13.40 -6.82 -4.85
CA GLY A 188 -13.77 -6.99 -6.25
C GLY A 188 -12.82 -7.93 -6.96
N LEU A 189 -13.08 -8.16 -8.23
CA LEU A 189 -12.23 -8.93 -9.12
C LEU A 189 -11.42 -7.99 -10.02
N GLY A 190 -10.20 -8.38 -10.36
CA GLY A 190 -9.42 -7.75 -11.42
C GLY A 190 -9.75 -8.40 -12.76
N SER A 191 -10.10 -7.61 -13.77
CA SER A 191 -10.31 -8.10 -15.14
C SER A 191 -9.02 -7.98 -15.93
N ASN A 192 -8.56 -9.09 -16.50
CA ASN A 192 -7.27 -9.19 -17.16
C ASN A 192 -7.40 -9.85 -18.52
N GLN A 193 -6.42 -9.59 -19.40
CA GLN A 193 -6.32 -10.22 -20.69
C GLN A 193 -4.89 -10.69 -20.95
N PHE A 194 -4.72 -11.98 -21.24
CA PHE A 194 -3.43 -12.55 -21.57
C PHE A 194 -3.53 -13.31 -22.89
N MET A 195 -2.77 -12.88 -23.90
CA MET A 195 -2.74 -13.47 -25.26
C MET A 195 -4.14 -13.68 -25.87
N GLY A 196 -5.06 -12.72 -25.65
CA GLY A 196 -6.45 -12.80 -26.17
C GLY A 196 -7.43 -13.55 -25.27
N HIS A 197 -6.97 -14.21 -24.21
CA HIS A 197 -7.84 -14.85 -23.21
C HIS A 197 -8.17 -13.87 -22.08
N GLU A 198 -9.44 -13.59 -21.88
CA GLU A 198 -9.93 -12.81 -20.76
C GLU A 198 -10.08 -13.68 -19.52
N PHE A 199 -9.60 -13.19 -18.39
CA PHE A 199 -9.74 -13.89 -17.10
C PHE A 199 -9.86 -12.91 -15.93
N GLU A 200 -10.51 -13.38 -14.89
CA GLU A 200 -10.64 -12.62 -13.65
C GLU A 200 -9.60 -13.07 -12.62
N THR A 201 -9.20 -12.16 -11.75
CA THR A 201 -8.29 -12.46 -10.64
C THR A 201 -8.87 -12.00 -9.31
N LEU A 202 -8.76 -12.88 -8.32
CA LEU A 202 -8.95 -12.55 -6.91
C LEU A 202 -7.56 -12.47 -6.27
N SER A 203 -7.19 -11.30 -5.76
CA SER A 203 -5.84 -11.02 -5.29
C SER A 203 -5.81 -10.50 -3.86
N SER A 204 -5.60 -11.37 -2.88
CA SER A 204 -5.26 -10.92 -1.53
C SER A 204 -3.76 -10.70 -1.39
N ARG A 205 -3.35 -9.78 -0.51
CA ARG A 205 -1.93 -9.46 -0.29
C ARG A 205 -1.59 -9.48 1.19
N ILE A 206 -0.40 -10.00 1.49
CA ILE A 206 0.23 -9.89 2.81
C ILE A 206 1.48 -9.04 2.64
N THR A 207 1.62 -8.00 3.44
CA THR A 207 2.85 -7.23 3.54
C THR A 207 3.44 -7.39 4.94
N ALA A 208 4.76 -7.46 5.04
CA ALA A 208 5.47 -7.44 6.31
C ALA A 208 6.75 -6.62 6.16
N GLY A 209 7.07 -5.80 7.15
CA GLY A 209 8.21 -4.91 7.05
C GLY A 209 8.53 -4.16 8.35
N LEU A 210 9.52 -3.29 8.26
CA LEU A 210 9.98 -2.43 9.33
C LEU A 210 9.59 -0.98 9.03
N THR A 211 9.12 -0.29 10.04
CA THR A 211 8.66 1.12 9.96
C THR A 211 9.39 1.94 11.00
N LEU A 212 9.95 3.07 10.57
CA LEU A 212 10.49 4.12 11.43
C LEU A 212 9.40 5.13 11.75
N VAL A 213 9.21 5.42 13.03
CA VAL A 213 8.19 6.34 13.57
C VAL A 213 8.87 7.62 14.02
N PHE A 214 8.41 8.78 13.54
CA PHE A 214 8.95 10.10 13.85
C PHE A 214 7.95 11.00 14.62
#